data_6dc34abdff56553319cd97d25c471f53
#
_entry.id   6dc34abdff56553319cd97d25c471f53
#
_cell.length_a   1.000
_cell.length_b   1.000
_cell.length_c   1.000
_cell.angle_alpha   90.00
_cell.angle_beta   90.00
_cell.angle_gamma   90.00
#
_symmetry.space_group_name_H-M   'P 1'
#
loop_
_entity.id
_entity.type
_entity.pdbx_description
1 polymer ?
#
loop_
_entity_poly.entity_id
_entity_poly.type
_entity_poly.pdbx_seq_one_letter_code
_entity_poly.pdbx_strand_id
1 'polypeptide(L)'
;MKVIALNGSPRKKWNTATLLKHALDGAASKGAETELMHLYDYNYKGCISCFSCKLKNGKSYGRCAVKDDLRPILNKVHDADAIILGSPIYFGMPTGVIRSFMERLLFQYLIYDENHSFLFKRSIPTGLIYTMNVEQSLIEAMGYDRTIMGIEMTFKRCFGMAETLMVTDTYQFDDYSKYETSGLDEARKTKRKLEVFPEDCGKAFEMGVRFAGQTPNFTEGRNISPRRKEK
;
A
#
# COMPACT_ATOMS: atom_id res chain seq x y z
N MET A 1 -10.55 11.35 13.11
CA MET A 1 -9.74 10.26 12.53
C MET A 1 -9.28 10.69 11.16
N LYS A 2 -8.00 10.48 10.84
CA LYS A 2 -7.41 10.85 9.54
C LYS A 2 -6.98 9.61 8.77
N VAL A 3 -7.51 9.44 7.55
CA VAL A 3 -7.19 8.33 6.64
C VAL A 3 -6.47 8.88 5.41
N ILE A 4 -5.27 8.38 5.13
CA ILE A 4 -4.45 8.82 4.00
C ILE A 4 -4.32 7.68 2.99
N ALA A 5 -4.64 7.96 1.73
CA ALA A 5 -4.38 7.06 0.61
C ALA A 5 -3.21 7.56 -0.24
N LEU A 6 -2.37 6.63 -0.67
CA LEU A 6 -1.17 6.88 -1.46
C LEU A 6 -1.27 6.13 -2.79
N ASN A 7 -1.39 6.87 -3.88
CA ASN A 7 -1.50 6.30 -5.22
C ASN A 7 -0.13 6.16 -5.88
N GLY A 8 0.33 4.93 -6.04
CA GLY A 8 1.53 4.54 -6.79
C GLY A 8 1.28 4.25 -8.27
N SER A 9 0.13 4.64 -8.82
CA SER A 9 -0.14 4.54 -10.25
C SER A 9 0.18 5.86 -10.96
N PRO A 10 0.83 5.83 -12.14
CA PRO A 10 1.00 7.02 -12.98
C PRO A 10 -0.34 7.51 -13.55
N ARG A 11 -1.35 6.67 -13.58
CA ARG A 11 -2.67 6.95 -14.18
C ARG A 11 -3.64 7.40 -13.09
N LYS A 12 -3.72 8.72 -12.85
CA LYS A 12 -4.46 9.34 -11.74
C LYS A 12 -5.98 9.15 -11.75
N LYS A 13 -6.56 8.75 -12.89
CA LYS A 13 -8.01 8.56 -13.07
C LYS A 13 -8.35 7.13 -13.52
N TRP A 14 -7.51 6.16 -13.15
CA TRP A 14 -7.64 4.78 -13.62
C TRP A 14 -7.91 3.82 -12.44
N ASN A 15 -7.90 2.52 -12.71
CA ASN A 15 -8.33 1.48 -11.77
C ASN A 15 -7.83 1.68 -10.32
N THR A 16 -6.51 1.83 -10.12
CA THR A 16 -5.93 2.01 -8.78
C THR A 16 -6.47 3.24 -8.07
N ALA A 17 -6.47 4.39 -8.77
CA ALA A 17 -6.93 5.65 -8.19
C ALA A 17 -8.44 5.61 -7.89
N THR A 18 -9.23 4.93 -8.73
CA THR A 18 -10.68 4.73 -8.52
C THR A 18 -10.91 3.93 -7.23
N LEU A 19 -10.21 2.80 -7.05
CA LEU A 19 -10.34 1.98 -5.85
C LEU A 19 -9.92 2.74 -4.57
N LEU A 20 -8.81 3.48 -4.63
CA LEU A 20 -8.37 4.31 -3.51
C LEU A 20 -9.41 5.38 -3.15
N LYS A 21 -10.04 5.98 -4.16
CA LYS A 21 -11.11 6.95 -3.93
C LYS A 21 -12.31 6.30 -3.23
N HIS A 22 -12.77 5.14 -3.70
CA HIS A 22 -13.85 4.41 -3.05
C HIS A 22 -13.51 4.04 -1.59
N ALA A 23 -12.27 3.64 -1.31
CA ALA A 23 -11.84 3.38 0.06
C ALA A 23 -11.88 4.64 0.94
N LEU A 24 -11.45 5.78 0.40
CA LEU A 24 -11.55 7.06 1.10
C LEU A 24 -13.00 7.52 1.29
N ASP A 25 -13.86 7.32 0.28
CA ASP A 25 -15.30 7.64 0.37
C ASP A 25 -15.96 6.78 1.47
N GLY A 26 -15.57 5.50 1.59
CA GLY A 26 -16.00 4.61 2.67
C GLY A 26 -15.57 5.12 4.05
N ALA A 27 -14.32 5.57 4.20
CA ALA A 27 -13.85 6.16 5.45
C ALA A 27 -14.55 7.49 5.77
N ALA A 28 -14.74 8.35 4.78
CA ALA A 28 -15.46 9.62 4.93
C ALA A 28 -16.91 9.42 5.35
N SER A 29 -17.60 8.34 4.88
CA SER A 29 -18.97 8.00 5.28
C SER A 29 -19.11 7.73 6.78
N LYS A 30 -17.99 7.44 7.46
CA LYS A 30 -17.88 7.27 8.92
C LYS A 30 -17.30 8.50 9.63
N GLY A 31 -17.21 9.65 8.95
CA GLY A 31 -16.75 10.90 9.51
C GLY A 31 -15.23 11.07 9.58
N ALA A 32 -14.45 10.24 8.88
CA ALA A 32 -13.02 10.42 8.80
C ALA A 32 -12.63 11.58 7.87
N GLU A 33 -11.61 12.36 8.25
CA GLU A 33 -10.90 13.25 7.33
C GLU A 33 -10.06 12.39 6.38
N THR A 34 -10.18 12.61 5.07
CA THR A 34 -9.51 11.79 4.05
C THR A 34 -8.62 12.62 3.15
N GLU A 35 -7.47 12.06 2.75
CA GLU A 35 -6.53 12.70 1.82
C GLU A 35 -6.00 11.66 0.82
N LEU A 36 -6.05 11.97 -0.50
CA LEU A 36 -5.44 11.18 -1.56
C LEU A 36 -4.18 11.89 -2.07
N MET A 37 -3.05 11.19 -2.04
CA MET A 37 -1.78 11.68 -2.60
C MET A 37 -1.35 10.83 -3.79
N HIS A 38 -1.02 11.48 -4.91
CA HIS A 38 -0.47 10.81 -6.09
C HIS A 38 1.06 10.87 -6.04
N LEU A 39 1.70 9.73 -5.77
CA LEU A 39 3.16 9.69 -5.56
C LEU A 39 3.98 10.09 -6.79
N TYR A 40 3.41 10.00 -7.99
CA TYR A 40 4.04 10.49 -9.21
C TYR A 40 4.10 12.03 -9.33
N ASP A 41 3.47 12.78 -8.43
CA ASP A 41 3.55 14.25 -8.38
C ASP A 41 4.76 14.75 -7.60
N TYR A 42 5.51 13.85 -6.97
CA TYR A 42 6.60 14.19 -6.07
C TYR A 42 7.93 13.67 -6.60
N ASN A 43 8.98 14.48 -6.47
CA ASN A 43 10.33 14.09 -6.86
C ASN A 43 11.09 13.52 -5.65
N TYR A 44 11.29 12.22 -5.63
CA TYR A 44 12.05 11.54 -4.58
C TYR A 44 12.67 10.23 -5.06
N LYS A 45 13.60 9.73 -4.27
CA LYS A 45 14.26 8.43 -4.48
C LYS A 45 13.97 7.49 -3.31
N GLY A 46 14.26 6.21 -3.50
CA GLY A 46 14.24 5.20 -2.46
C GLY A 46 15.24 5.46 -1.32
N CYS A 47 15.39 4.51 -0.43
CA CYS A 47 16.32 4.62 0.69
C CYS A 47 17.78 4.61 0.20
N ILE A 48 18.54 5.62 0.61
CA ILE A 48 19.97 5.76 0.25
C ILE A 48 20.92 5.16 1.31
N SER A 49 20.38 4.42 2.25
CA SER A 49 21.15 3.77 3.34
C SER A 49 22.08 4.72 4.12
N CYS A 50 21.66 5.96 4.36
CA CYS A 50 22.45 6.93 5.15
C CYS A 50 22.44 6.63 6.65
N PHE A 51 21.60 5.71 7.12
CA PHE A 51 21.44 5.26 8.51
C PHE A 51 21.16 6.35 9.55
N SER A 52 20.89 7.59 9.16
CA SER A 52 20.58 8.67 10.12
C SER A 52 19.34 8.36 10.99
N CYS A 53 18.38 7.61 10.45
CA CYS A 53 17.20 7.15 11.20
C CYS A 53 17.50 6.01 12.19
N LYS A 54 18.73 5.47 12.20
CA LYS A 54 19.20 4.39 13.08
C LYS A 54 20.15 4.89 14.17
N LEU A 55 20.68 6.11 14.03
CA LEU A 55 21.67 6.63 14.94
C LEU A 55 21.04 6.94 16.31
N LYS A 56 21.41 6.16 17.33
CA LYS A 56 20.99 6.38 18.73
C LYS A 56 21.34 7.81 19.15
N ASN A 57 20.42 8.50 19.77
CA ASN A 57 20.55 9.91 20.18
C ASN A 57 20.73 10.91 19.01
N GLY A 58 20.61 10.45 17.75
CA GLY A 58 20.60 11.33 16.58
C GLY A 58 19.27 12.08 16.44
N LYS A 59 19.32 13.30 15.89
CA LYS A 59 18.11 14.14 15.67
C LYS A 59 17.05 13.50 14.80
N SER A 60 17.43 12.50 14.00
CA SER A 60 16.52 11.80 13.05
C SER A 60 16.25 10.36 13.47
N TYR A 61 16.47 9.96 14.72
CA TYR A 61 16.18 8.60 15.16
C TYR A 61 14.70 8.26 14.95
N GLY A 62 14.41 7.17 14.21
CA GLY A 62 13.07 6.78 13.85
C GLY A 62 12.38 7.63 12.77
N ARG A 63 13.12 8.55 12.11
CA ARG A 63 12.64 9.44 11.07
C ARG A 63 13.61 9.51 9.89
N CYS A 64 13.11 9.57 8.68
CA CYS A 64 13.95 9.73 7.49
C CYS A 64 14.55 11.14 7.47
N ALA A 65 15.88 11.22 7.38
CA ALA A 65 16.62 12.50 7.38
C ALA A 65 16.69 13.16 5.98
N VAL A 66 16.43 12.42 4.92
CA VAL A 66 16.53 12.92 3.53
C VAL A 66 15.52 14.06 3.32
N LYS A 67 16.03 15.19 2.84
CA LYS A 67 15.24 16.41 2.59
C LYS A 67 14.84 16.45 1.11
N ASP A 68 13.68 15.91 0.80
CA ASP A 68 13.03 15.91 -0.51
C ASP A 68 11.50 15.95 -0.36
N ASP A 69 10.76 15.86 -1.47
CA ASP A 69 9.30 15.94 -1.46
C ASP A 69 8.62 14.81 -0.67
N LEU A 70 9.32 13.69 -0.44
CA LEU A 70 8.77 12.58 0.33
C LEU A 70 8.74 12.83 1.84
N ARG A 71 9.64 13.67 2.36
CA ARG A 71 9.73 13.90 3.81
C ARG A 71 8.44 14.44 4.44
N PRO A 72 7.75 15.46 3.88
CA PRO A 72 6.45 15.89 4.38
C PRO A 72 5.39 14.78 4.35
N ILE A 73 5.41 13.95 3.29
CA ILE A 73 4.47 12.82 3.14
C ILE A 73 4.70 11.78 4.25
N LEU A 74 5.96 11.41 4.51
CA LEU A 74 6.29 10.48 5.60
C LEU A 74 5.83 11.00 6.97
N ASN A 75 5.90 12.31 7.21
CA ASN A 75 5.37 12.92 8.43
C ASN A 75 3.84 12.83 8.50
N LYS A 76 3.13 13.17 7.42
CA LYS A 76 1.67 13.02 7.37
C LYS A 76 1.23 11.57 7.62
N VAL A 77 1.91 10.61 7.01
CA VAL A 77 1.65 9.17 7.19
C VAL A 77 1.94 8.73 8.63
N HIS A 78 2.98 9.28 9.26
CA HIS A 78 3.26 9.00 10.68
C HIS A 78 2.12 9.43 11.59
N ASP A 79 1.48 10.54 11.29
CA ASP A 79 0.41 11.13 12.11
C ASP A 79 -0.99 10.60 11.74
N ALA A 80 -1.13 9.89 10.62
CA ALA A 80 -2.40 9.30 10.17
C ALA A 80 -2.90 8.20 11.10
N ASP A 81 -4.20 8.03 11.18
CA ASP A 81 -4.86 6.97 11.95
C ASP A 81 -5.09 5.70 11.14
N ALA A 82 -5.10 5.80 9.81
CA ALA A 82 -5.07 4.68 8.88
C ALA A 82 -4.38 5.10 7.57
N ILE A 83 -3.76 4.14 6.89
CA ILE A 83 -3.12 4.36 5.59
C ILE A 83 -3.57 3.32 4.57
N ILE A 84 -3.74 3.74 3.30
CA ILE A 84 -4.10 2.86 2.20
C ILE A 84 -3.13 3.10 1.05
N LEU A 85 -2.40 2.07 0.64
CA LEU A 85 -1.47 2.13 -0.47
C LEU A 85 -2.07 1.44 -1.68
N GLY A 86 -2.10 2.12 -2.82
CA GLY A 86 -2.57 1.53 -4.08
C GLY A 86 -1.48 1.51 -5.14
N SER A 87 -1.33 0.40 -5.86
CA SER A 87 -0.36 0.27 -6.94
C SER A 87 -0.83 -0.68 -8.03
N PRO A 88 -0.61 -0.38 -9.31
CA PRO A 88 -0.61 -1.44 -10.30
C PRO A 88 0.60 -2.37 -10.07
N ILE A 89 0.45 -3.63 -10.47
CA ILE A 89 1.54 -4.60 -10.47
C ILE A 89 2.21 -4.60 -11.86
N TYR A 90 3.50 -4.32 -11.88
CA TYR A 90 4.35 -4.37 -13.05
C TYR A 90 5.42 -5.45 -12.84
N PHE A 91 5.44 -6.46 -13.73
CA PHE A 91 6.39 -7.57 -13.64
C PHE A 91 6.43 -8.25 -12.26
N GLY A 92 5.25 -8.52 -11.69
CA GLY A 92 5.10 -9.20 -10.40
C GLY A 92 5.31 -8.33 -9.16
N MET A 93 5.61 -7.03 -9.32
CA MET A 93 5.96 -6.11 -8.23
C MET A 93 5.11 -4.83 -8.27
N PRO A 94 4.84 -4.17 -7.15
CA PRO A 94 4.35 -2.81 -7.13
C PRO A 94 5.29 -1.86 -7.87
N THR A 95 4.78 -0.74 -8.35
CA THR A 95 5.58 0.24 -9.12
C THR A 95 6.83 0.71 -8.37
N GLY A 96 7.87 1.10 -9.11
CA GLY A 96 9.12 1.61 -8.52
C GLY A 96 8.90 2.82 -7.59
N VAL A 97 7.97 3.70 -7.95
CA VAL A 97 7.61 4.88 -7.13
C VAL A 97 7.09 4.46 -5.76
N ILE A 98 6.09 3.57 -5.70
CA ILE A 98 5.55 3.16 -4.39
C ILE A 98 6.54 2.28 -3.61
N ARG A 99 7.38 1.50 -4.29
CA ARG A 99 8.44 0.74 -3.62
C ARG A 99 9.46 1.66 -2.97
N SER A 100 9.90 2.71 -3.65
CA SER A 100 10.78 3.74 -3.08
C SER A 100 10.17 4.43 -1.86
N PHE A 101 8.85 4.66 -1.89
CA PHE A 101 8.11 5.14 -0.73
C PHE A 101 8.12 4.11 0.42
N MET A 102 7.78 2.85 0.15
CA MET A 102 7.76 1.77 1.15
C MET A 102 9.12 1.56 1.81
N GLU A 103 10.21 1.58 1.03
CA GLU A 103 11.57 1.47 1.55
C GLU A 103 11.82 2.53 2.65
N ARG A 104 11.50 3.78 2.37
CA ARG A 104 11.74 4.87 3.32
C ARG A 104 10.77 4.88 4.48
N LEU A 105 9.51 4.52 4.24
CA LEU A 105 8.49 4.41 5.28
C LEU A 105 8.81 3.32 6.29
N LEU A 106 9.16 2.14 5.82
CA LEU A 106 9.37 0.98 6.68
C LEU A 106 10.76 1.02 7.33
N PHE A 107 11.79 1.37 6.54
CA PHE A 107 13.16 1.37 7.04
C PHE A 107 13.37 2.36 8.18
N GLN A 108 12.73 3.53 8.18
CA GLN A 108 12.91 4.49 9.27
C GLN A 108 12.50 3.91 10.64
N TYR A 109 11.53 2.99 10.67
CA TYR A 109 11.02 2.38 11.91
C TYR A 109 11.70 1.08 12.31
N LEU A 110 12.36 0.35 11.38
CA LEU A 110 13.02 -0.92 11.68
C LEU A 110 14.13 -0.72 12.72
N ILE A 111 14.22 -1.62 13.71
CA ILE A 111 15.33 -1.72 14.67
C ILE A 111 16.11 -3.00 14.36
N TYR A 112 17.44 -2.95 14.54
CA TYR A 112 18.32 -4.12 14.43
C TYR A 112 18.54 -4.79 15.78
N ASP A 113 17.45 -5.03 16.50
CA ASP A 113 17.46 -5.85 17.71
C ASP A 113 17.23 -7.35 17.36
N GLU A 114 17.32 -8.22 18.35
CA GLU A 114 17.12 -9.68 18.16
C GLU A 114 15.75 -10.03 17.57
N ASN A 115 14.74 -9.20 17.78
CA ASN A 115 13.37 -9.39 17.34
C ASN A 115 13.06 -8.65 16.02
N HIS A 116 13.99 -7.87 15.47
CA HIS A 116 13.76 -6.98 14.33
C HIS A 116 12.50 -6.13 14.54
N SER A 117 12.43 -5.46 15.70
CA SER A 117 11.29 -4.67 16.14
C SER A 117 11.10 -3.40 15.30
N PHE A 118 9.97 -2.72 15.51
CA PHE A 118 9.68 -1.45 14.86
C PHE A 118 9.43 -0.34 15.88
N LEU A 119 9.93 0.87 15.59
CA LEU A 119 9.78 2.07 16.41
C LEU A 119 8.38 2.69 16.36
N PHE A 120 7.54 2.26 15.41
CA PHE A 120 6.17 2.76 15.30
C PHE A 120 5.30 2.20 16.43
N LYS A 121 4.92 3.06 17.39
CA LYS A 121 4.30 2.64 18.64
C LYS A 121 2.78 2.51 18.60
N ARG A 122 2.14 2.94 17.52
CA ARG A 122 0.69 2.83 17.34
C ARG A 122 0.33 1.60 16.52
N SER A 123 -0.87 1.07 16.76
CA SER A 123 -1.50 0.12 15.85
C SER A 123 -2.49 0.88 14.99
N ILE A 124 -2.25 0.92 13.68
CA ILE A 124 -3.15 1.54 12.72
C ILE A 124 -3.49 0.56 11.59
N PRO A 125 -4.71 0.60 11.06
CA PRO A 125 -5.08 -0.16 9.88
C PRO A 125 -4.23 0.26 8.67
N THR A 126 -3.77 -0.74 7.91
CA THR A 126 -3.07 -0.52 6.65
C THR A 126 -3.73 -1.31 5.53
N GLY A 127 -4.20 -0.64 4.49
CA GLY A 127 -4.75 -1.24 3.27
C GLY A 127 -3.71 -1.29 2.16
N LEU A 128 -3.66 -2.42 1.44
CA LEU A 128 -2.83 -2.60 0.26
C LEU A 128 -3.75 -2.96 -0.91
N ILE A 129 -3.90 -2.06 -1.88
CA ILE A 129 -4.77 -2.27 -3.05
C ILE A 129 -3.90 -2.46 -4.29
N TYR A 130 -3.94 -3.64 -4.87
CA TYR A 130 -3.16 -3.96 -6.08
C TYR A 130 -4.06 -4.23 -7.27
N THR A 131 -3.76 -3.58 -8.40
CA THR A 131 -4.47 -3.78 -9.67
C THR A 131 -3.55 -4.42 -10.68
N MET A 132 -4.03 -5.38 -11.45
CA MET A 132 -3.21 -6.09 -12.42
C MET A 132 -4.02 -6.64 -13.58
N ASN A 133 -3.36 -6.78 -14.73
CA ASN A 133 -3.94 -7.37 -15.93
C ASN A 133 -4.07 -8.90 -15.85
N VAL A 134 -3.29 -9.53 -14.97
CA VAL A 134 -3.24 -10.99 -14.78
C VAL A 134 -4.56 -11.48 -14.19
N GLU A 135 -5.02 -12.63 -14.65
CA GLU A 135 -6.21 -13.31 -14.15
C GLU A 135 -5.96 -13.92 -12.76
N GLN A 136 -7.02 -14.02 -11.98
CA GLN A 136 -6.95 -14.59 -10.63
C GLN A 136 -6.35 -16.01 -10.60
N SER A 137 -6.69 -16.84 -11.59
CA SER A 137 -6.19 -18.21 -11.72
C SER A 137 -4.69 -18.35 -11.92
N LEU A 138 -4.03 -17.29 -12.37
CA LEU A 138 -2.59 -17.29 -12.66
C LEU A 138 -1.72 -16.71 -11.53
N ILE A 139 -2.32 -16.12 -10.49
CA ILE A 139 -1.62 -15.42 -9.43
C ILE A 139 -0.61 -16.30 -8.71
N GLU A 140 -1.04 -17.49 -8.30
CA GLU A 140 -0.19 -18.46 -7.59
C GLU A 140 0.91 -19.03 -8.51
N ALA A 141 0.54 -19.45 -9.72
CA ALA A 141 1.48 -20.00 -10.70
C ALA A 141 2.59 -19.01 -11.07
N MET A 142 2.29 -17.71 -11.09
CA MET A 142 3.26 -16.63 -11.34
C MET A 142 3.98 -16.16 -10.07
N GLY A 143 3.65 -16.66 -8.89
CA GLY A 143 4.27 -16.32 -7.61
C GLY A 143 3.94 -14.91 -7.10
N TYR A 144 2.88 -14.26 -7.61
CA TYR A 144 2.49 -12.92 -7.20
C TYR A 144 1.95 -12.88 -5.77
N ASP A 145 1.26 -13.94 -5.36
CA ASP A 145 0.76 -14.15 -4.01
C ASP A 145 1.88 -14.07 -2.97
N ARG A 146 3.02 -14.70 -3.22
CA ARG A 146 4.19 -14.71 -2.31
C ARG A 146 4.77 -13.32 -2.12
N THR A 147 4.92 -12.58 -3.22
CA THR A 147 5.41 -11.20 -3.18
C THR A 147 4.48 -10.30 -2.38
N ILE A 148 3.18 -10.36 -2.67
CA ILE A 148 2.15 -9.55 -2.02
C ILE A 148 2.05 -9.90 -0.54
N MET A 149 2.04 -11.18 -0.19
CA MET A 149 2.02 -11.67 1.18
C MET A 149 3.24 -11.17 1.98
N GLY A 150 4.44 -11.20 1.40
CA GLY A 150 5.66 -10.70 2.05
C GLY A 150 5.58 -9.20 2.38
N ILE A 151 4.99 -8.40 1.49
CA ILE A 151 4.75 -6.97 1.73
C ILE A 151 3.73 -6.80 2.85
N GLU A 152 2.57 -7.47 2.77
CA GLU A 152 1.52 -7.39 3.79
C GLU A 152 2.04 -7.75 5.18
N MET A 153 2.78 -8.84 5.30
CA MET A 153 3.39 -9.25 6.57
C MET A 153 4.31 -8.17 7.14
N THR A 154 5.08 -7.48 6.29
CA THR A 154 5.97 -6.40 6.74
C THR A 154 5.18 -5.21 7.26
N PHE A 155 4.11 -4.81 6.57
CA PHE A 155 3.20 -3.75 7.03
C PHE A 155 2.49 -4.14 8.34
N LYS A 156 2.00 -5.37 8.44
CA LYS A 156 1.37 -5.90 9.65
C LYS A 156 2.32 -5.88 10.85
N ARG A 157 3.59 -6.23 10.65
CA ARG A 157 4.62 -6.15 11.70
C ARG A 157 4.88 -4.70 12.12
N CYS A 158 4.98 -3.77 11.17
CA CYS A 158 5.28 -2.37 11.44
C CYS A 158 4.10 -1.63 12.08
N PHE A 159 2.89 -1.78 11.51
CA PHE A 159 1.71 -0.98 11.86
C PHE A 159 0.64 -1.76 12.64
N GLY A 160 0.82 -3.07 12.78
CA GLY A 160 -0.06 -3.92 13.60
C GLY A 160 -1.20 -4.56 12.86
N MET A 161 -1.75 -3.93 11.86
CA MET A 161 -2.82 -4.46 11.02
C MET A 161 -2.53 -4.17 9.56
N ALA A 162 -2.72 -5.17 8.70
CA ALA A 162 -2.67 -5.00 7.26
C ALA A 162 -3.69 -5.94 6.60
N GLU A 163 -4.35 -5.47 5.57
CA GLU A 163 -5.17 -6.29 4.68
C GLU A 163 -4.92 -5.91 3.22
N THR A 164 -5.01 -6.88 2.34
CA THR A 164 -4.76 -6.72 0.91
C THR A 164 -6.02 -6.95 0.10
N LEU A 165 -6.31 -6.05 -0.84
CA LEU A 165 -7.28 -6.21 -1.90
C LEU A 165 -6.55 -6.38 -3.24
N MET A 166 -6.60 -7.57 -3.82
CA MET A 166 -6.13 -7.84 -5.16
C MET A 166 -7.26 -7.69 -6.17
N VAL A 167 -7.07 -6.83 -7.17
CA VAL A 167 -8.02 -6.60 -8.26
C VAL A 167 -7.37 -7.03 -9.56
N THR A 168 -7.71 -8.22 -9.98
CA THR A 168 -7.13 -8.93 -11.12
C THR A 168 -7.89 -8.69 -12.41
N ASP A 169 -7.30 -9.06 -13.52
CA ASP A 169 -7.92 -9.01 -14.84
C ASP A 169 -8.50 -7.63 -15.22
N THR A 170 -7.81 -6.56 -14.78
CA THR A 170 -8.32 -5.19 -14.96
C THR A 170 -8.24 -4.72 -16.41
N TYR A 171 -9.16 -3.83 -16.80
CA TYR A 171 -9.19 -3.15 -18.09
C TYR A 171 -7.98 -2.25 -18.27
N GLN A 172 -7.29 -2.31 -19.43
CA GLN A 172 -5.99 -1.65 -19.65
C GLN A 172 -6.06 -0.41 -20.52
N PHE A 173 -6.82 -0.44 -21.60
CA PHE A 173 -6.80 0.60 -22.62
C PHE A 173 -8.20 1.17 -22.84
N ASP A 174 -8.27 2.44 -23.22
CA ASP A 174 -9.54 3.07 -23.62
C ASP A 174 -10.02 2.55 -24.97
N ASP A 175 -9.08 2.18 -25.84
CA ASP A 175 -9.31 1.67 -27.20
C ASP A 175 -8.26 0.62 -27.51
N TYR A 176 -8.67 -0.66 -27.47
CA TYR A 176 -7.78 -1.80 -27.69
C TYR A 176 -7.31 -1.90 -29.14
N SER A 177 -8.03 -1.34 -30.11
CA SER A 177 -7.66 -1.40 -31.53
C SER A 177 -6.35 -0.66 -31.84
N LYS A 178 -5.91 0.23 -30.95
CA LYS A 178 -4.68 1.01 -31.08
C LYS A 178 -3.41 0.28 -30.62
N TYR A 179 -3.56 -0.92 -30.06
CA TYR A 179 -2.45 -1.65 -29.45
C TYR A 179 -2.40 -3.08 -29.97
N GLU A 180 -1.21 -3.68 -29.94
CA GLU A 180 -1.09 -5.13 -30.17
C GLU A 180 -1.64 -5.87 -28.93
N THR A 181 -2.81 -6.47 -29.06
CA THR A 181 -3.55 -7.08 -27.97
C THR A 181 -4.06 -8.49 -28.30
N SER A 182 -3.43 -9.17 -29.27
CA SER A 182 -3.83 -10.54 -29.68
C SER A 182 -3.85 -11.55 -28.52
N GLY A 183 -3.11 -11.28 -27.45
CA GLY A 183 -3.14 -12.08 -26.22
C GLY A 183 -4.21 -11.68 -25.20
N LEU A 184 -5.07 -10.72 -25.51
CA LEU A 184 -6.10 -10.20 -24.59
C LEU A 184 -7.51 -10.37 -25.20
N ASP A 185 -8.43 -10.85 -24.41
CA ASP A 185 -9.86 -10.89 -24.77
C ASP A 185 -10.52 -9.57 -24.33
N GLU A 186 -10.72 -8.66 -25.30
CA GLU A 186 -11.32 -7.35 -25.05
C GLU A 186 -12.78 -7.47 -24.57
N ALA A 187 -13.54 -8.39 -25.12
CA ALA A 187 -14.96 -8.58 -24.73
C ALA A 187 -15.04 -9.00 -23.25
N ARG A 188 -14.19 -9.94 -22.83
CA ARG A 188 -14.07 -10.36 -21.44
C ARG A 188 -13.60 -9.20 -20.53
N LYS A 189 -12.60 -8.45 -20.97
CA LYS A 189 -12.11 -7.26 -20.23
C LYS A 189 -13.19 -6.21 -20.04
N THR A 190 -13.98 -5.96 -21.08
CA THR A 190 -15.11 -5.02 -21.03
C THR A 190 -16.18 -5.52 -20.07
N LYS A 191 -16.56 -6.80 -20.16
CA LYS A 191 -17.49 -7.41 -19.23
C LYS A 191 -16.99 -7.31 -17.78
N ARG A 192 -15.72 -7.64 -17.53
CA ARG A 192 -15.07 -7.53 -16.23
C ARG A 192 -15.14 -6.10 -15.67
N LYS A 193 -14.90 -5.09 -16.53
CA LYS A 193 -14.98 -3.67 -16.15
C LYS A 193 -16.39 -3.25 -15.75
N LEU A 194 -17.41 -3.75 -16.45
CA LEU A 194 -18.79 -3.35 -16.23
C LEU A 194 -19.48 -4.10 -15.08
N GLU A 195 -19.18 -5.38 -14.90
CA GLU A 195 -19.89 -6.26 -13.97
C GLU A 195 -19.12 -6.48 -12.65
N VAL A 196 -17.82 -6.72 -12.72
CA VAL A 196 -17.03 -7.15 -11.55
C VAL A 196 -16.24 -6.00 -10.90
N PHE A 197 -15.71 -5.06 -11.70
CA PHE A 197 -14.97 -3.94 -11.13
C PHE A 197 -15.79 -3.05 -10.18
N PRO A 198 -17.11 -2.83 -10.39
CA PRO A 198 -17.96 -2.18 -9.39
C PRO A 198 -18.02 -2.92 -8.04
N GLU A 199 -17.99 -4.26 -8.05
CA GLU A 199 -17.91 -5.05 -6.80
C GLU A 199 -16.57 -4.87 -6.11
N ASP A 200 -15.48 -4.79 -6.87
CA ASP A 200 -14.15 -4.50 -6.31
C ASP A 200 -14.10 -3.08 -5.72
N CYS A 201 -14.78 -2.11 -6.34
CA CYS A 201 -14.97 -0.78 -5.78
C CYS A 201 -15.77 -0.84 -4.47
N GLY A 202 -16.80 -1.67 -4.39
CA GLY A 202 -17.54 -1.94 -3.15
C GLY A 202 -16.65 -2.51 -2.05
N LYS A 203 -15.79 -3.49 -2.37
CA LYS A 203 -14.82 -4.06 -1.40
C LYS A 203 -13.83 -2.99 -0.89
N ALA A 204 -13.37 -2.11 -1.79
CA ALA A 204 -12.51 -0.99 -1.40
C ALA A 204 -13.25 0.00 -0.48
N PHE A 205 -14.49 0.32 -0.77
CA PHE A 205 -15.34 1.17 0.07
C PHE A 205 -15.50 0.56 1.47
N GLU A 206 -15.82 -0.73 1.56
CA GLU A 206 -15.98 -1.44 2.83
C GLU A 206 -14.66 -1.52 3.62
N MET A 207 -13.49 -1.60 2.95
CA MET A 207 -12.18 -1.46 3.61
C MET A 207 -12.10 -0.11 4.32
N GLY A 208 -12.45 0.97 3.67
CA GLY A 208 -12.47 2.31 4.26
C GLY A 208 -13.42 2.44 5.45
N VAL A 209 -14.63 1.88 5.32
CA VAL A 209 -15.63 1.82 6.41
C VAL A 209 -15.05 1.09 7.64
N ARG A 210 -14.45 -0.08 7.45
CA ARG A 210 -13.83 -0.85 8.55
C ARG A 210 -12.70 -0.07 9.20
N PHE A 211 -11.85 0.59 8.42
CA PHE A 211 -10.70 1.33 8.96
C PHE A 211 -11.13 2.53 9.80
N ALA A 212 -12.16 3.26 9.35
CA ALA A 212 -12.70 4.38 10.10
C ALA A 212 -13.45 3.97 11.38
N GLY A 213 -13.90 2.72 11.47
CA GLY A 213 -14.52 2.16 12.68
C GLY A 213 -13.51 1.68 13.74
N GLN A 214 -12.20 1.70 13.45
CA GLN A 214 -11.19 1.21 14.37
C GLN A 214 -10.51 2.36 15.12
N THR A 215 -10.43 2.26 16.44
CA THR A 215 -9.67 3.21 17.25
C THR A 215 -8.20 2.82 17.24
N PRO A 216 -7.28 3.73 16.86
CA PRO A 216 -5.85 3.45 16.96
C PRO A 216 -5.45 3.13 18.40
N ASN A 217 -4.82 1.98 18.64
CA ASN A 217 -4.36 1.56 19.95
C ASN A 217 -2.85 1.79 20.07
N PHE A 218 -2.41 2.29 21.22
CA PHE A 218 -1.00 2.29 21.57
C PHE A 218 -0.59 0.86 21.96
N THR A 219 0.52 0.38 21.39
CA THR A 219 1.06 -0.94 21.72
C THR A 219 2.39 -0.77 22.43
N GLU A 220 2.43 -1.17 23.70
CA GLU A 220 3.71 -1.43 24.38
C GLU A 220 4.33 -2.66 23.72
N GLY A 221 5.52 -2.47 23.11
CA GLY A 221 6.45 -3.45 22.58
C GLY A 221 5.87 -4.74 21.99
N ARG A 222 5.52 -4.76 20.69
CA ARG A 222 5.13 -6.01 20.02
C ARG A 222 6.34 -6.88 19.74
N ASN A 223 6.55 -7.91 20.55
CA ASN A 223 7.39 -9.06 20.23
C ASN A 223 6.59 -10.06 19.38
N ILE A 224 6.65 -9.95 18.06
CA ILE A 224 6.21 -11.03 17.17
C ILE A 224 7.49 -11.77 16.74
N SER A 225 7.99 -12.63 17.63
CA SER A 225 9.05 -13.59 17.29
C SER A 225 8.51 -14.58 16.24
N PRO A 226 9.16 -14.76 15.09
CA PRO A 226 8.88 -15.91 14.25
C PRO A 226 9.28 -17.15 15.07
N ARG A 227 8.33 -18.07 15.32
CA ARG A 227 8.65 -19.36 15.94
C ARG A 227 9.74 -20.02 15.10
N ARG A 228 10.97 -20.07 15.60
CA ARG A 228 11.99 -20.98 15.09
C ARG A 228 11.42 -22.39 15.29
N LYS A 229 11.17 -23.09 14.21
CA LYS A 229 11.04 -24.56 14.32
C LYS A 229 12.39 -25.04 14.77
N GLU A 230 12.47 -25.53 16.01
CA GLU A 230 13.58 -26.32 16.47
C GLU A 230 13.76 -27.50 15.51
N LYS A 231 15.01 -27.71 15.11
CA LYS A 231 15.41 -28.86 14.26
C LYS A 231 15.46 -30.10 15.09
#